data_6c3d3be19529be916d50cfffb832bea1
#
_entry.id   6c3d3be19529be916d50cfffb832bea1
#
_cell.length_a   1.000
_cell.length_b   1.000
_cell.length_c   1.000
_cell.angle_alpha   90.00
_cell.angle_beta   90.00
_cell.angle_gamma   90.00
#
_symmetry.space_group_name_H-M   'P 1'
#
loop_
_entity.id
_entity.type
_entity.pdbx_description
1 polymer ?
#
loop_
_entity_poly.entity_id
_entity_poly.type
_entity_poly.pdbx_seq_one_letter_code
_entity_poly.pdbx_strand_id
1 'polypeptide(L)'
;MWFSLGDEVVDEPTSRENACMSRANLGKDPKEVAAMFDGVAKRYDMVNDLLSLGRTKAWRRAATKIIAPAPGMKILDIAAGPGSSSEPLHKSGATVFSTDFSEGMLAQGRKSRPYLNFSKADALNLPFDDDYFDVATISFGLRNTVDYHKALAEALRVVKKGGRMVVVEFSHPTWRPFRRLYMEYLMRALPAIARKTASNPDAYVYLAQSIRAWPDQRGLSKAMELAGWSSVTWKNLTLGVVTVHIGIKG
;
A
#
# COMPACT_ATOMS: atom_id res chain seq x y z
N MET A 1 -53.42 -29.50 24.56
CA MET A 1 -52.01 -29.40 24.96
C MET A 1 -51.17 -29.71 23.72
N TRP A 2 -50.94 -28.67 22.89
CA TRP A 2 -50.12 -28.77 21.67
C TRP A 2 -49.11 -27.63 21.71
N PHE A 3 -47.85 -27.97 21.82
CA PHE A 3 -46.72 -27.04 21.69
C PHE A 3 -46.38 -26.89 20.20
N SER A 4 -46.52 -25.69 19.69
CA SER A 4 -46.01 -25.30 18.38
C SER A 4 -44.53 -24.91 18.52
N LEU A 5 -43.64 -25.62 17.83
CA LEU A 5 -42.24 -25.24 17.64
C LEU A 5 -42.21 -24.18 16.54
N GLY A 6 -41.74 -23.00 16.89
CA GLY A 6 -41.47 -21.95 15.92
C GLY A 6 -40.21 -22.24 15.14
N ASP A 7 -40.32 -22.30 13.83
CA ASP A 7 -39.18 -22.32 12.91
C ASP A 7 -38.50 -20.95 12.92
N GLU A 8 -37.30 -20.87 13.46
CA GLU A 8 -36.39 -19.73 13.22
C GLU A 8 -35.96 -19.76 11.76
N VAL A 9 -36.51 -18.87 10.98
CA VAL A 9 -36.03 -18.57 9.62
C VAL A 9 -34.71 -17.85 9.79
N VAL A 10 -33.60 -18.53 9.51
CA VAL A 10 -32.28 -17.91 9.36
C VAL A 10 -32.30 -17.15 8.03
N ASP A 11 -32.47 -15.84 8.11
CA ASP A 11 -32.36 -14.96 6.95
C ASP A 11 -30.94 -15.08 6.35
N GLU A 12 -30.80 -15.67 5.15
CA GLU A 12 -29.58 -15.56 4.36
C GLU A 12 -29.36 -14.09 3.98
N PRO A 13 -28.16 -13.55 4.18
CA PRO A 13 -27.88 -12.15 3.86
C PRO A 13 -28.12 -11.90 2.37
N THR A 14 -28.98 -10.94 2.07
CA THR A 14 -29.38 -10.61 0.71
C THR A 14 -28.20 -10.14 -0.13
N SER A 15 -28.24 -10.37 -1.45
CA SER A 15 -27.18 -9.99 -2.41
C SER A 15 -26.79 -8.50 -2.36
N ARG A 16 -27.64 -7.63 -1.78
CA ARG A 16 -27.37 -6.20 -1.54
C ARG A 16 -26.47 -5.96 -0.33
N GLU A 17 -26.56 -6.76 0.73
CA GLU A 17 -25.66 -6.68 1.90
C GLU A 17 -24.26 -7.17 1.55
N ASN A 18 -24.15 -8.23 0.74
CA ASN A 18 -22.85 -8.70 0.21
C ASN A 18 -22.18 -7.68 -0.74
N ALA A 19 -22.95 -6.87 -1.47
CA ALA A 19 -22.42 -5.79 -2.31
C ALA A 19 -21.95 -4.57 -1.47
N CYS A 20 -22.51 -4.36 -0.28
CA CYS A 20 -22.09 -3.29 0.64
C CYS A 20 -20.76 -3.64 1.35
N MET A 21 -20.47 -4.91 1.61
CA MET A 21 -19.25 -5.39 2.27
C MET A 21 -17.99 -5.32 1.41
N SER A 22 -18.09 -5.08 0.09
CA SER A 22 -16.93 -5.01 -0.82
C SER A 22 -16.39 -3.60 -1.04
N ARG A 23 -16.97 -2.57 -0.42
CA ARG A 23 -16.65 -1.17 -0.63
C ARG A 23 -15.86 -0.61 0.55
N ALA A 24 -14.51 -0.66 0.47
CA ALA A 24 -13.69 0.11 1.40
C ALA A 24 -14.01 1.60 1.22
N ASN A 25 -14.34 2.28 2.33
CA ASN A 25 -14.61 3.71 2.36
C ASN A 25 -13.34 4.49 2.77
N LEU A 26 -13.39 5.82 2.69
CA LEU A 26 -12.24 6.66 3.10
C LEU A 26 -11.99 6.65 4.62
N GLY A 27 -12.85 6.00 5.42
CA GLY A 27 -12.59 5.70 6.83
C GLY A 27 -11.50 4.64 7.02
N LYS A 28 -11.18 3.90 5.94
CA LYS A 28 -10.07 2.93 5.85
C LYS A 28 -10.11 1.87 6.96
N ASP A 29 -11.28 1.31 7.24
CA ASP A 29 -11.37 0.17 8.14
C ASP A 29 -10.41 -0.93 7.64
N PRO A 30 -9.47 -1.41 8.47
CA PRO A 30 -8.44 -2.36 8.03
C PRO A 30 -9.01 -3.66 7.47
N LYS A 31 -10.17 -4.12 7.98
CA LYS A 31 -10.83 -5.35 7.50
C LYS A 31 -11.46 -5.15 6.13
N GLU A 32 -12.13 -4.00 5.90
CA GLU A 32 -12.71 -3.66 4.59
C GLU A 32 -11.62 -3.48 3.53
N VAL A 33 -10.54 -2.78 3.89
CA VAL A 33 -9.38 -2.59 3.01
C VAL A 33 -8.72 -3.93 2.68
N ALA A 34 -8.49 -4.81 3.68
CA ALA A 34 -7.92 -6.13 3.45
C ALA A 34 -8.82 -6.99 2.54
N ALA A 35 -10.14 -7.03 2.79
CA ALA A 35 -11.09 -7.78 1.98
C ALA A 35 -11.13 -7.29 0.51
N MET A 36 -11.03 -5.97 0.29
CA MET A 36 -10.92 -5.40 -1.04
C MET A 36 -9.65 -5.86 -1.75
N PHE A 37 -8.50 -5.86 -1.06
CA PHE A 37 -7.23 -6.32 -1.62
C PHE A 37 -7.20 -7.84 -1.81
N ASP A 38 -7.79 -8.63 -0.92
CA ASP A 38 -7.95 -10.08 -1.10
C ASP A 38 -8.67 -10.41 -2.41
N GLY A 39 -9.72 -9.65 -2.74
CA GLY A 39 -10.49 -9.82 -3.97
C GLY A 39 -9.71 -9.55 -5.27
N VAL A 40 -8.63 -8.77 -5.21
CA VAL A 40 -7.80 -8.42 -6.39
C VAL A 40 -6.41 -9.05 -6.38
N ALA A 41 -6.03 -9.78 -5.33
CA ALA A 41 -4.68 -10.29 -5.10
C ALA A 41 -4.09 -11.07 -6.28
N LYS A 42 -4.88 -11.95 -6.92
CA LYS A 42 -4.44 -12.77 -8.07
C LYS A 42 -4.05 -11.96 -9.31
N ARG A 43 -4.62 -10.76 -9.48
CA ARG A 43 -4.42 -9.89 -10.66
C ARG A 43 -3.75 -8.57 -10.30
N TYR A 44 -3.33 -8.42 -9.05
CA TYR A 44 -2.84 -7.16 -8.49
C TYR A 44 -1.74 -6.50 -9.33
N ASP A 45 -0.69 -7.25 -9.67
CA ASP A 45 0.43 -6.73 -10.47
C ASP A 45 0.00 -6.34 -11.89
N MET A 46 -0.84 -7.16 -12.54
CA MET A 46 -1.35 -6.90 -13.89
C MET A 46 -2.22 -5.64 -13.92
N VAL A 47 -3.09 -5.50 -12.93
CA VAL A 47 -3.99 -4.35 -12.80
C VAL A 47 -3.20 -3.06 -12.56
N ASN A 48 -2.21 -3.09 -11.66
CA ASN A 48 -1.35 -1.94 -11.40
C ASN A 48 -0.50 -1.57 -12.63
N ASP A 49 0.01 -2.53 -13.39
CA ASP A 49 0.73 -2.28 -14.64
C ASP A 49 -0.17 -1.60 -15.68
N LEU A 50 -1.41 -2.05 -15.83
CA LEU A 50 -2.37 -1.43 -16.75
C LEU A 50 -2.69 0.02 -16.33
N LEU A 51 -3.00 0.24 -15.06
CA LEU A 51 -3.36 1.56 -14.51
C LEU A 51 -2.22 2.57 -14.56
N SER A 52 -1.00 2.09 -14.40
CA SER A 52 0.21 2.92 -14.46
C SER A 52 0.71 3.10 -15.90
N LEU A 53 -0.02 2.62 -16.91
CA LEU A 53 0.44 2.55 -18.30
C LEU A 53 1.84 1.90 -18.40
N GLY A 54 2.04 0.79 -17.68
CA GLY A 54 3.30 0.04 -17.63
C GLY A 54 4.43 0.71 -16.83
N ARG A 55 4.16 1.81 -16.12
CA ARG A 55 5.19 2.56 -15.37
C ARG A 55 5.58 1.91 -14.04
N THR A 56 4.79 0.98 -13.51
CA THR A 56 5.04 0.33 -12.19
C THR A 56 6.45 -0.25 -12.10
N LYS A 57 6.93 -0.92 -13.14
CA LYS A 57 8.29 -1.48 -13.18
C LYS A 57 9.37 -0.40 -13.10
N ALA A 58 9.18 0.74 -13.78
CA ALA A 58 10.11 1.86 -13.73
C ALA A 58 10.14 2.52 -12.35
N TRP A 59 8.97 2.68 -11.71
CA TRP A 59 8.88 3.22 -10.35
C TRP A 59 9.53 2.29 -9.32
N ARG A 60 9.31 0.98 -9.40
CA ARG A 60 9.99 -0.01 -8.55
C ARG A 60 11.50 0.03 -8.72
N ARG A 61 12.01 0.09 -9.96
CA ARG A 61 13.47 0.23 -10.21
C ARG A 61 14.03 1.52 -9.59
N ALA A 62 13.32 2.64 -9.74
CA ALA A 62 13.74 3.90 -9.14
C ALA A 62 13.75 3.82 -7.61
N ALA A 63 12.73 3.22 -7.00
CA ALA A 63 12.65 2.99 -5.56
C ALA A 63 13.79 2.08 -5.07
N THR A 64 14.02 0.94 -5.73
CA THR A 64 15.13 0.02 -5.40
C THR A 64 16.49 0.73 -5.47
N LYS A 65 16.71 1.57 -6.51
CA LYS A 65 17.95 2.36 -6.62
C LYS A 65 18.12 3.35 -5.45
N ILE A 66 17.02 3.93 -4.97
CA ILE A 66 17.02 4.87 -3.85
C ILE A 66 17.21 4.13 -2.52
N ILE A 67 16.53 2.99 -2.35
CA ILE A 67 16.72 2.11 -1.19
C ILE A 67 18.18 1.64 -1.12
N ALA A 68 18.84 1.46 -2.26
CA ALA A 68 20.22 0.99 -2.35
C ALA A 68 20.47 -0.24 -1.45
N PRO A 69 19.73 -1.34 -1.64
CA PRO A 69 19.87 -2.53 -0.83
C PRO A 69 21.26 -3.16 -1.07
N ALA A 70 21.86 -3.72 -0.02
CA ALA A 70 23.15 -4.40 -0.07
C ALA A 70 23.12 -5.71 0.73
N PRO A 71 24.02 -6.66 0.44
CA PRO A 71 24.17 -7.88 1.23
C PRO A 71 24.35 -7.57 2.71
N GLY A 72 23.69 -8.35 3.56
CA GLY A 72 23.73 -8.19 5.03
C GLY A 72 22.76 -7.17 5.60
N MET A 73 22.15 -6.29 4.78
CA MET A 73 21.08 -5.38 5.26
C MET A 73 19.81 -6.16 5.62
N LYS A 74 19.17 -5.76 6.72
CA LYS A 74 17.82 -6.17 7.09
C LYS A 74 16.83 -5.09 6.64
N ILE A 75 15.93 -5.43 5.74
CA ILE A 75 14.95 -4.51 5.16
C ILE A 75 13.55 -4.96 5.51
N LEU A 76 12.75 -4.09 6.10
CA LEU A 76 11.32 -4.28 6.29
C LEU A 76 10.56 -3.66 5.12
N ASP A 77 9.78 -4.48 4.40
CA ASP A 77 8.83 -4.02 3.38
C ASP A 77 7.42 -4.10 3.97
N ILE A 78 6.87 -2.93 4.32
CA ILE A 78 5.55 -2.77 4.95
C ILE A 78 4.50 -2.69 3.86
N ALA A 79 3.37 -3.38 4.05
CA ALA A 79 2.31 -3.52 3.04
C ALA A 79 2.88 -4.02 1.70
N ALA A 80 3.69 -5.07 1.76
CA ALA A 80 4.44 -5.62 0.63
C ALA A 80 3.54 -6.26 -0.45
N GLY A 81 2.27 -6.51 -0.12
CA GLY A 81 1.35 -7.22 -0.99
C GLY A 81 1.89 -8.60 -1.37
N PRO A 82 1.87 -8.96 -2.67
CA PRO A 82 2.43 -10.24 -3.14
C PRO A 82 3.96 -10.21 -3.29
N GLY A 83 4.66 -9.19 -2.75
CA GLY A 83 6.12 -9.12 -2.70
C GLY A 83 6.82 -8.55 -3.94
N SER A 84 6.09 -7.83 -4.79
CA SER A 84 6.66 -7.27 -6.03
C SER A 84 7.68 -6.15 -5.79
N SER A 85 7.59 -5.45 -4.65
CA SER A 85 8.59 -4.49 -4.15
C SER A 85 9.73 -5.19 -3.42
N SER A 86 9.44 -6.26 -2.70
CA SER A 86 10.42 -7.04 -1.93
C SER A 86 11.39 -7.82 -2.81
N GLU A 87 10.93 -8.34 -3.94
CA GLU A 87 11.73 -9.21 -4.83
C GLU A 87 13.05 -8.56 -5.31
N PRO A 88 13.07 -7.32 -5.84
CA PRO A 88 14.33 -6.70 -6.26
C PRO A 88 15.26 -6.39 -5.08
N LEU A 89 14.74 -6.16 -3.87
CA LEU A 89 15.53 -5.96 -2.66
C LEU A 89 16.22 -7.27 -2.24
N HIS A 90 15.47 -8.36 -2.26
CA HIS A 90 16.00 -9.70 -1.97
C HIS A 90 17.07 -10.12 -2.98
N LYS A 91 16.86 -9.87 -4.28
CA LYS A 91 17.84 -10.17 -5.34
C LYS A 91 19.15 -9.41 -5.20
N SER A 92 19.18 -8.32 -4.44
CA SER A 92 20.39 -7.57 -4.12
C SER A 92 21.17 -8.15 -2.93
N GLY A 93 20.74 -9.28 -2.37
CA GLY A 93 21.38 -9.96 -1.24
C GLY A 93 20.97 -9.46 0.14
N ALA A 94 19.99 -8.55 0.23
CA ALA A 94 19.42 -8.14 1.51
C ALA A 94 18.48 -9.20 2.09
N THR A 95 18.40 -9.28 3.42
CA THR A 95 17.38 -10.05 4.12
C THR A 95 16.11 -9.21 4.20
N VAL A 96 15.07 -9.60 3.45
CA VAL A 96 13.83 -8.83 3.36
C VAL A 96 12.73 -9.50 4.18
N PHE A 97 12.07 -8.71 5.02
CA PHE A 97 10.89 -9.07 5.79
C PHE A 97 9.68 -8.41 5.11
N SER A 98 8.91 -9.22 4.39
CA SER A 98 7.74 -8.75 3.63
C SER A 98 6.49 -8.89 4.49
N THR A 99 5.91 -7.77 4.94
CA THR A 99 4.75 -7.77 5.83
C THR A 99 3.53 -7.18 5.15
N ASP A 100 2.36 -7.75 5.40
CA ASP A 100 1.08 -7.20 4.94
C ASP A 100 -0.03 -7.53 5.93
N PHE A 101 -1.09 -6.75 5.94
CA PHE A 101 -2.28 -7.01 6.75
C PHE A 101 -3.22 -8.00 6.07
N SER A 102 -3.27 -8.03 4.72
CA SER A 102 -4.10 -8.89 3.88
C SER A 102 -3.51 -10.30 3.77
N GLU A 103 -4.22 -11.29 4.29
CA GLU A 103 -3.79 -12.69 4.18
C GLU A 103 -3.86 -13.21 2.74
N GLY A 104 -4.82 -12.73 1.94
CA GLY A 104 -4.91 -13.08 0.51
C GLY A 104 -3.70 -12.60 -0.29
N MET A 105 -3.18 -11.38 0.02
CA MET A 105 -1.94 -10.88 -0.58
C MET A 105 -0.74 -11.72 -0.19
N LEU A 106 -0.61 -12.06 1.10
CA LEU A 106 0.47 -12.91 1.60
C LEU A 106 0.43 -14.32 0.99
N ALA A 107 -0.76 -14.93 0.90
CA ALA A 107 -0.94 -16.24 0.27
C ALA A 107 -0.54 -16.23 -1.19
N GLN A 108 -0.92 -15.18 -1.95
CA GLN A 108 -0.48 -15.00 -3.32
C GLN A 108 1.03 -14.79 -3.42
N GLY A 109 1.62 -14.04 -2.49
CA GLY A 109 3.06 -13.82 -2.38
C GLY A 109 3.81 -15.12 -2.15
N ARG A 110 3.44 -15.91 -1.15
CA ARG A 110 4.03 -17.23 -0.86
C ARG A 110 3.96 -18.18 -2.06
N LYS A 111 2.88 -18.11 -2.83
CA LYS A 111 2.72 -18.93 -4.05
C LYS A 111 3.63 -18.46 -5.19
N SER A 112 3.73 -17.16 -5.44
CA SER A 112 4.46 -16.61 -6.58
C SER A 112 5.94 -16.37 -6.32
N ARG A 113 6.33 -16.16 -5.05
CA ARG A 113 7.69 -15.85 -4.58
C ARG A 113 8.02 -16.61 -3.29
N PRO A 114 8.07 -17.95 -3.32
CA PRO A 114 8.24 -18.79 -2.11
C PRO A 114 9.57 -18.58 -1.38
N TYR A 115 10.51 -17.91 -2.02
CA TYR A 115 11.83 -17.57 -1.47
C TYR A 115 11.83 -16.28 -0.63
N LEU A 116 10.74 -15.52 -0.61
CA LEU A 116 10.59 -14.34 0.24
C LEU A 116 9.98 -14.71 1.59
N ASN A 117 10.36 -13.98 2.63
CA ASN A 117 9.83 -14.16 3.97
C ASN A 117 8.58 -13.30 4.16
N PHE A 118 7.40 -13.93 4.15
CA PHE A 118 6.10 -13.27 4.30
C PHE A 118 5.52 -13.50 5.70
N SER A 119 5.15 -12.42 6.39
CA SER A 119 4.47 -12.46 7.67
C SER A 119 3.30 -11.46 7.73
N LYS A 120 2.25 -11.83 8.47
CA LYS A 120 1.14 -10.92 8.73
C LYS A 120 1.55 -9.90 9.78
N ALA A 121 1.36 -8.60 9.49
CA ALA A 121 1.60 -7.53 10.44
C ALA A 121 0.69 -6.34 10.18
N ASP A 122 0.36 -5.63 11.25
CA ASP A 122 -0.28 -4.32 11.19
C ASP A 122 0.82 -3.24 11.15
N ALA A 123 0.77 -2.37 10.16
CA ALA A 123 1.70 -1.24 10.03
C ALA A 123 1.63 -0.27 11.23
N LEU A 124 0.52 -0.28 11.99
CA LEU A 124 0.31 0.54 13.17
C LEU A 124 0.83 -0.09 14.46
N ASN A 125 1.23 -1.38 14.41
CA ASN A 125 1.78 -2.13 15.54
C ASN A 125 2.64 -3.28 15.00
N LEU A 126 3.87 -2.96 14.62
CA LEU A 126 4.81 -3.89 13.99
C LEU A 126 5.38 -4.87 15.03
N PRO A 127 5.32 -6.19 14.78
CA PRO A 127 5.76 -7.21 15.71
C PRO A 127 7.30 -7.42 15.68
N PHE A 128 8.03 -6.31 15.76
CA PHE A 128 9.50 -6.32 15.74
C PHE A 128 10.05 -5.44 16.85
N ASP A 129 11.24 -5.78 17.31
CA ASP A 129 11.98 -5.00 18.31
C ASP A 129 12.37 -3.63 17.76
N ASP A 130 12.65 -2.70 18.68
CA ASP A 130 13.22 -1.40 18.37
C ASP A 130 14.60 -1.57 17.71
N ASP A 131 14.97 -0.65 16.83
CA ASP A 131 16.31 -0.60 16.23
C ASP A 131 16.76 -1.90 15.52
N TYR A 132 15.83 -2.62 14.90
CA TYR A 132 16.12 -3.93 14.28
C TYR A 132 16.50 -3.85 12.79
N PHE A 133 15.90 -2.93 12.03
CA PHE A 133 16.07 -2.84 10.57
C PHE A 133 17.02 -1.72 10.16
N ASP A 134 17.77 -1.95 9.11
CA ASP A 134 18.60 -0.91 8.47
C ASP A 134 17.75 0.03 7.60
N VAL A 135 16.69 -0.52 6.99
CA VAL A 135 15.74 0.22 6.14
C VAL A 135 14.34 -0.29 6.37
N ALA A 136 13.37 0.61 6.50
CA ALA A 136 11.95 0.31 6.28
C ALA A 136 11.50 0.93 4.96
N THR A 137 10.66 0.22 4.21
CA THR A 137 10.03 0.74 3.00
C THR A 137 8.54 0.43 2.98
N ILE A 138 7.76 1.28 2.35
CA ILE A 138 6.35 1.06 2.06
C ILE A 138 6.04 1.58 0.66
N SER A 139 5.47 0.73 -0.18
CA SER A 139 5.20 1.06 -1.58
C SER A 139 3.70 0.95 -1.88
N PHE A 140 3.06 2.11 -2.12
CA PHE A 140 1.62 2.23 -2.45
C PHE A 140 0.66 1.69 -1.39
N GLY A 141 1.14 1.54 -0.15
CA GLY A 141 0.39 1.02 0.98
C GLY A 141 0.01 2.07 2.03
N LEU A 142 0.85 3.11 2.20
CA LEU A 142 0.72 4.05 3.31
C LEU A 142 -0.62 4.81 3.29
N ARG A 143 -1.11 5.20 2.12
CA ARG A 143 -2.40 5.90 1.97
C ARG A 143 -3.60 5.06 2.39
N ASN A 144 -3.44 3.73 2.48
CA ASN A 144 -4.50 2.78 2.84
C ASN A 144 -4.52 2.49 4.35
N THR A 145 -3.55 2.95 5.11
CA THR A 145 -3.56 2.82 6.58
C THR A 145 -4.58 3.79 7.19
N VAL A 146 -5.23 3.37 8.27
CA VAL A 146 -6.20 4.21 8.99
C VAL A 146 -5.53 5.42 9.62
N ASP A 147 -4.29 5.24 10.09
CA ASP A 147 -3.45 6.29 10.67
C ASP A 147 -2.02 6.18 10.14
N TYR A 148 -1.73 6.92 9.07
CA TYR A 148 -0.40 6.90 8.48
C TYR A 148 0.67 7.61 9.33
N HIS A 149 0.28 8.50 10.25
CA HIS A 149 1.22 9.11 11.20
C HIS A 149 1.74 8.06 12.18
N LYS A 150 0.83 7.23 12.72
CA LYS A 150 1.21 6.13 13.59
C LYS A 150 2.04 5.08 12.85
N ALA A 151 1.70 4.76 11.60
CA ALA A 151 2.51 3.84 10.78
C ALA A 151 3.94 4.36 10.55
N LEU A 152 4.10 5.68 10.32
CA LEU A 152 5.42 6.31 10.18
C LEU A 152 6.21 6.30 11.50
N ALA A 153 5.54 6.46 12.65
CA ALA A 153 6.17 6.38 13.97
C ALA A 153 6.59 4.95 14.32
N GLU A 154 5.77 3.94 14.01
CA GLU A 154 6.11 2.53 14.18
C GLU A 154 7.29 2.12 13.28
N ALA A 155 7.32 2.58 12.03
CA ALA A 155 8.46 2.38 11.16
C ALA A 155 9.74 3.02 11.74
N LEU A 156 9.62 4.21 12.36
CA LEU A 156 10.75 4.86 13.04
C LEU A 156 11.25 4.03 14.22
N ARG A 157 10.34 3.47 15.03
CA ARG A 157 10.69 2.66 16.19
C ARG A 157 11.56 1.47 15.79
N VAL A 158 11.16 0.72 14.78
CA VAL A 158 11.83 -0.53 14.38
C VAL A 158 13.08 -0.33 13.53
N VAL A 159 13.31 0.86 12.98
CA VAL A 159 14.52 1.19 12.20
C VAL A 159 15.64 1.62 13.15
N LYS A 160 16.87 1.20 12.87
CA LYS A 160 18.07 1.56 13.64
C LYS A 160 18.38 3.05 13.52
N LYS A 161 19.10 3.61 14.50
CA LYS A 161 19.71 4.93 14.38
C LYS A 161 20.62 4.99 13.14
N GLY A 162 20.52 6.07 12.38
CA GLY A 162 21.17 6.22 11.08
C GLY A 162 20.54 5.41 9.94
N GLY A 163 19.58 4.55 10.24
CA GLY A 163 18.77 3.84 9.24
C GLY A 163 17.74 4.77 8.57
N ARG A 164 17.04 4.26 7.57
CA ARG A 164 16.17 5.11 6.75
C ARG A 164 14.80 4.50 6.48
N MET A 165 13.82 5.37 6.27
CA MET A 165 12.50 5.05 5.72
C MET A 165 12.44 5.50 4.27
N VAL A 166 11.89 4.66 3.39
CA VAL A 166 11.60 5.01 1.99
C VAL A 166 10.12 4.78 1.71
N VAL A 167 9.40 5.86 1.43
CA VAL A 167 7.97 5.84 1.10
C VAL A 167 7.80 6.07 -0.39
N VAL A 168 7.22 5.10 -1.09
CA VAL A 168 6.84 5.23 -2.51
C VAL A 168 5.32 5.33 -2.57
N GLU A 169 4.80 6.49 -2.97
CA GLU A 169 3.34 6.68 -2.96
C GLU A 169 2.90 7.62 -4.08
N PHE A 170 1.62 7.49 -4.46
CA PHE A 170 0.99 8.45 -5.34
C PHE A 170 1.04 9.85 -4.72
N SER A 171 1.08 10.85 -5.58
CA SER A 171 1.10 12.25 -5.16
C SER A 171 0.44 13.14 -6.22
N HIS A 172 0.53 14.42 -6.02
CA HIS A 172 -0.06 15.39 -6.93
C HIS A 172 0.97 15.91 -7.92
N PRO A 173 0.75 15.80 -9.24
CA PRO A 173 1.66 16.38 -10.24
C PRO A 173 1.94 17.86 -9.96
N THR A 174 3.21 18.25 -10.10
CA THR A 174 3.66 19.60 -9.74
C THR A 174 3.29 20.64 -10.82
N TRP A 175 3.22 20.22 -12.09
CA TRP A 175 2.82 21.10 -13.19
C TRP A 175 1.29 21.21 -13.26
N ARG A 176 0.75 22.40 -13.02
CA ARG A 176 -0.70 22.64 -12.88
C ARG A 176 -1.58 22.15 -14.05
N PRO A 177 -1.25 22.37 -15.35
CA PRO A 177 -2.07 21.87 -16.44
C PRO A 177 -2.14 20.34 -16.46
N PHE A 178 -1.01 19.66 -16.28
CA PHE A 178 -0.96 18.20 -16.21
C PHE A 178 -1.70 17.66 -14.99
N ARG A 179 -1.61 18.32 -13.83
CA ARG A 179 -2.35 17.95 -12.63
C ARG A 179 -3.86 17.96 -12.86
N ARG A 180 -4.40 18.99 -13.55
CA ARG A 180 -5.83 19.05 -13.90
C ARG A 180 -6.23 17.86 -14.77
N LEU A 181 -5.49 17.61 -15.84
CA LEU A 181 -5.73 16.48 -16.76
C LEU A 181 -5.65 15.13 -16.03
N TYR A 182 -4.62 14.94 -15.21
CA TYR A 182 -4.43 13.70 -14.42
C TYR A 182 -5.56 13.48 -13.42
N MET A 183 -5.98 14.51 -12.69
CA MET A 183 -7.09 14.41 -11.75
C MET A 183 -8.42 14.13 -12.45
N GLU A 184 -8.65 14.72 -13.62
CA GLU A 184 -9.83 14.42 -14.42
C GLU A 184 -9.83 12.97 -14.93
N TYR A 185 -8.68 12.49 -15.40
CA TYR A 185 -8.48 11.08 -15.75
C TYR A 185 -8.81 10.17 -14.56
N LEU A 186 -8.24 10.41 -13.38
CA LEU A 186 -8.47 9.59 -12.18
C LEU A 186 -9.94 9.58 -11.76
N MET A 187 -10.59 10.74 -11.79
CA MET A 187 -11.95 10.87 -11.23
C MET A 187 -13.05 10.46 -12.20
N ARG A 188 -12.81 10.55 -13.51
CA ARG A 188 -13.84 10.30 -14.54
C ARG A 188 -13.51 9.12 -15.45
N ALA A 189 -12.33 9.12 -16.08
CA ALA A 189 -11.98 8.13 -17.08
C ALA A 189 -11.68 6.77 -16.45
N LEU A 190 -10.88 6.74 -15.40
CA LEU A 190 -10.46 5.50 -14.74
C LEU A 190 -11.65 4.69 -14.19
N PRO A 191 -12.60 5.25 -13.42
CA PRO A 191 -13.79 4.53 -12.98
C PRO A 191 -14.69 4.07 -14.14
N ALA A 192 -14.77 4.84 -15.22
CA ALA A 192 -15.56 4.49 -16.39
C ALA A 192 -14.94 3.29 -17.15
N ILE A 193 -13.62 3.27 -17.30
CA ILE A 193 -12.88 2.15 -17.89
C ILE A 193 -13.02 0.91 -16.99
N ALA A 194 -12.81 1.08 -15.69
CA ALA A 194 -12.88 -0.02 -14.73
C ALA A 194 -14.25 -0.72 -14.70
N ARG A 195 -15.34 0.03 -14.82
CA ARG A 195 -16.70 -0.54 -14.90
C ARG A 195 -16.89 -1.47 -16.11
N LYS A 196 -16.13 -1.27 -17.19
CA LYS A 196 -16.23 -2.10 -18.41
C LYS A 196 -15.25 -3.27 -18.42
N THR A 197 -14.13 -3.17 -17.70
CA THR A 197 -13.00 -4.10 -17.86
C THR A 197 -12.57 -4.81 -16.58
N ALA A 198 -12.94 -4.29 -15.41
CA ALA A 198 -12.46 -4.82 -14.13
C ALA A 198 -13.47 -5.74 -13.45
N SER A 199 -12.96 -6.77 -12.78
CA SER A 199 -13.76 -7.67 -11.94
C SER A 199 -14.29 -6.99 -10.67
N ASN A 200 -13.62 -5.92 -10.20
CA ASN A 200 -14.05 -5.11 -9.06
C ASN A 200 -13.87 -3.61 -9.38
N PRO A 201 -14.86 -2.96 -10.01
CA PRO A 201 -14.79 -1.53 -10.36
C PRO A 201 -14.67 -0.60 -9.15
N ASP A 202 -15.23 -0.99 -7.99
CA ASP A 202 -15.23 -0.17 -6.77
C ASP A 202 -13.81 0.04 -6.21
N ALA A 203 -12.91 -0.93 -6.38
CA ALA A 203 -11.50 -0.77 -6.02
C ALA A 203 -10.82 0.40 -6.75
N TYR A 204 -11.24 0.70 -7.97
CA TYR A 204 -10.69 1.82 -8.77
C TYR A 204 -11.29 3.17 -8.37
N VAL A 205 -12.56 3.17 -7.98
CA VAL A 205 -13.18 4.35 -7.37
C VAL A 205 -12.47 4.70 -6.06
N TYR A 206 -12.25 3.70 -5.21
CA TYR A 206 -11.46 3.86 -3.98
C TYR A 206 -10.04 4.37 -4.27
N LEU A 207 -9.35 3.79 -5.25
CA LEU A 207 -8.02 4.24 -5.66
C LEU A 207 -8.02 5.73 -6.04
N ALA A 208 -8.94 6.16 -6.89
CA ALA A 208 -9.03 7.55 -7.32
C ALA A 208 -9.32 8.50 -6.15
N GLN A 209 -10.25 8.13 -5.28
CA GLN A 209 -10.63 8.91 -4.10
C GLN A 209 -9.50 8.97 -3.07
N SER A 210 -8.81 7.84 -2.81
CA SER A 210 -7.69 7.78 -1.87
C SER A 210 -6.50 8.61 -2.35
N ILE A 211 -6.18 8.61 -3.66
CA ILE A 211 -5.14 9.47 -4.23
C ILE A 211 -5.53 10.95 -4.11
N ARG A 212 -6.78 11.29 -4.38
CA ARG A 212 -7.27 12.69 -4.28
C ARG A 212 -7.18 13.23 -2.86
N ALA A 213 -7.48 12.40 -1.87
CA ALA A 213 -7.46 12.77 -0.45
C ALA A 213 -6.05 12.72 0.18
N TRP A 214 -5.07 12.12 -0.54
CA TRP A 214 -3.72 11.95 -0.05
C TRP A 214 -2.94 13.28 -0.05
N PRO A 215 -2.05 13.53 0.94
CA PRO A 215 -1.22 14.71 0.95
C PRO A 215 -0.31 14.81 -0.28
N ASP A 216 0.04 16.03 -0.66
CA ASP A 216 1.08 16.28 -1.64
C ASP A 216 2.47 15.98 -1.08
N GLN A 217 3.51 16.24 -1.87
CA GLN A 217 4.91 15.97 -1.52
C GLN A 217 5.31 16.64 -0.20
N ARG A 218 4.93 17.90 -0.01
CA ARG A 218 5.27 18.67 1.19
C ARG A 218 4.49 18.20 2.40
N GLY A 219 3.22 17.86 2.20
CA GLY A 219 2.36 17.32 3.26
C GLY A 219 2.89 16.01 3.81
N LEU A 220 3.32 15.07 2.93
CA LEU A 220 3.92 13.81 3.37
C LEU A 220 5.30 14.01 4.02
N SER A 221 6.13 14.92 3.48
CA SER A 221 7.41 15.28 4.11
C SER A 221 7.21 15.76 5.55
N LYS A 222 6.26 16.70 5.74
CA LYS A 222 5.92 17.21 7.08
C LYS A 222 5.39 16.11 8.01
N ALA A 223 4.60 15.18 7.50
CA ALA A 223 4.11 14.05 8.28
C ALA A 223 5.25 13.12 8.74
N MET A 224 6.24 12.87 7.87
CA MET A 224 7.44 12.12 8.24
C MET A 224 8.26 12.85 9.31
N GLU A 225 8.46 14.18 9.16
CA GLU A 225 9.16 15.00 10.14
C GLU A 225 8.47 15.00 11.51
N LEU A 226 7.13 15.11 11.53
CA LEU A 226 6.33 15.04 12.76
C LEU A 226 6.39 13.66 13.43
N ALA A 227 6.59 12.60 12.66
CA ALA A 227 6.80 11.25 13.18
C ALA A 227 8.23 11.02 13.71
N GLY A 228 9.14 12.00 13.58
CA GLY A 228 10.51 11.96 14.11
C GLY A 228 11.60 11.64 13.06
N TRP A 229 11.24 11.50 11.77
CA TRP A 229 12.22 11.34 10.70
C TRP A 229 12.95 12.65 10.43
N SER A 230 14.26 12.60 10.31
CA SER A 230 15.12 13.74 9.99
C SER A 230 15.56 13.73 8.52
N SER A 231 16.08 14.86 8.04
CA SER A 231 16.62 15.02 6.68
C SER A 231 15.66 14.51 5.59
N VAL A 232 14.37 14.79 5.75
CA VAL A 232 13.35 14.30 4.82
C VAL A 232 13.50 14.99 3.47
N THR A 233 13.67 14.18 2.44
CA THR A 233 13.77 14.61 1.04
C THR A 233 12.85 13.77 0.16
N TRP A 234 12.57 14.24 -1.06
CA TRP A 234 11.77 13.46 -2.01
C TRP A 234 12.23 13.62 -3.45
N LYS A 235 11.89 12.63 -4.26
CA LYS A 235 12.08 12.63 -5.71
C LYS A 235 10.75 12.37 -6.41
N ASN A 236 10.40 13.27 -7.33
CA ASN A 236 9.23 13.10 -8.20
C ASN A 236 9.52 12.09 -9.31
N LEU A 237 8.58 11.18 -9.54
CA LEU A 237 8.56 10.27 -10.69
C LEU A 237 7.33 10.62 -11.54
N THR A 238 7.45 10.48 -12.86
CA THR A 238 6.35 10.74 -13.82
C THR A 238 5.65 12.09 -13.53
N LEU A 239 6.43 13.17 -13.56
CA LEU A 239 5.96 14.54 -13.32
C LEU A 239 5.27 14.77 -11.95
N GLY A 240 5.55 13.91 -10.97
CA GLY A 240 4.99 13.98 -9.63
C GLY A 240 3.70 13.19 -9.43
N VAL A 241 3.34 12.30 -10.38
CA VAL A 241 2.27 11.29 -10.17
C VAL A 241 2.61 10.35 -9.03
N VAL A 242 3.88 9.98 -8.93
CA VAL A 242 4.45 9.19 -7.83
C VAL A 242 5.63 9.94 -7.25
N THR A 243 5.82 9.81 -5.95
CA THR A 243 6.98 10.33 -5.23
C THR A 243 7.66 9.23 -4.43
N VAL A 244 8.96 9.39 -4.28
CA VAL A 244 9.77 8.60 -3.36
C VAL A 244 10.29 9.54 -2.30
N HIS A 245 9.79 9.43 -1.08
CA HIS A 245 10.28 10.15 0.09
C HIS A 245 11.30 9.31 0.85
N ILE A 246 12.29 9.98 1.43
CA ILE A 246 13.34 9.37 2.24
C ILE A 246 13.44 10.19 3.52
N GLY A 247 13.46 9.52 4.67
CA GLY A 247 13.77 10.10 5.97
C GLY A 247 14.82 9.26 6.68
N ILE A 248 15.63 9.89 7.51
CA ILE A 248 16.70 9.24 8.29
C ILE A 248 16.30 9.25 9.77
N LYS A 249 16.52 8.15 10.48
CA LYS A 249 16.39 8.12 11.94
C LYS A 249 17.64 8.73 12.57
N GLY A 250 17.47 9.77 13.38
CA GLY A 250 18.54 10.44 14.12
C GLY A 250 19.11 9.62 15.28
#